data_2c80b60076a01f36615efd23e0cbd73a
#
_entry.id   2c80b60076a01f36615efd23e0cbd73a
#
_cell.length_a   1.000
_cell.length_b   1.000
_cell.length_c   1.000
_cell.angle_alpha   90.00
_cell.angle_beta   90.00
_cell.angle_gamma   90.00
#
_symmetry.space_group_name_H-M   'P 1'
#
loop_
_entity.id
_entity.type
_entity.pdbx_description
1 polymer ?
#
loop_
_entity_poly.entity_id
_entity_poly.type
_entity_poly.pdbx_seq_one_letter_code
_entity_poly.pdbx_strand_id
1 'polypeptide(L)'
;QNFIQGIPINRKITIDGNVPFEEFNAYQFNYDGDWRMDTLTGKDGEPYKVYLEKGTHTIRMEVVLGEFSKIIDRVEDVIQELNAIYRKVIRITGVAPDGYRDYELASTLPGTGKELAELSRKLTSIIDTLKGMAGVSGESERVLITMRDQLDELSGDPERFSKVLDSYKSNISALGTWVGNVSVQPL
;
A
#
# COMPACT_ATOMS: atom_id res chain seq x y z
N GLN A 1 -5.41 1.91 19.40
CA GLN A 1 -5.62 3.11 18.58
C GLN A 1 -4.95 2.89 17.22
N ASN A 2 -5.66 3.15 16.12
CA ASN A 2 -5.06 3.11 14.80
C ASN A 2 -4.30 4.43 14.56
N PHE A 3 -2.97 4.36 14.48
CA PHE A 3 -2.12 5.54 14.26
C PHE A 3 -1.91 5.87 12.78
N ILE A 4 -2.38 5.00 11.87
CA ILE A 4 -2.23 5.22 10.43
C ILE A 4 -3.52 5.84 9.89
N GLN A 5 -3.51 7.15 9.74
CA GLN A 5 -4.65 7.87 9.19
C GLN A 5 -5.00 7.36 7.77
N GLY A 6 -6.28 7.04 7.56
CA GLY A 6 -6.79 6.58 6.26
C GLY A 6 -6.63 5.09 5.98
N ILE A 7 -6.05 4.29 6.90
CA ILE A 7 -5.98 2.84 6.76
C ILE A 7 -6.69 2.18 7.94
N PRO A 8 -7.74 1.38 7.72
CA PRO A 8 -8.34 0.58 8.78
C PRO A 8 -7.40 -0.53 9.22
N ILE A 9 -7.49 -0.91 10.49
CA ILE A 9 -6.78 -2.07 11.02
C ILE A 9 -7.72 -3.26 11.12
N ASN A 10 -7.20 -4.44 10.81
CA ASN A 10 -7.97 -5.68 10.88
C ASN A 10 -7.51 -6.55 12.05
N ARG A 11 -8.46 -7.17 12.72
CA ARG A 11 -8.21 -8.11 13.81
C ARG A 11 -9.02 -9.38 13.61
N LYS A 12 -8.35 -10.52 13.75
CA LYS A 12 -9.05 -11.78 13.98
C LYS A 12 -9.44 -11.85 15.45
N ILE A 13 -10.72 -12.09 15.71
CA ILE A 13 -11.27 -12.16 17.07
C ILE A 13 -11.71 -13.59 17.33
N THR A 14 -11.17 -14.19 18.39
CA THR A 14 -11.59 -15.50 18.85
C THR A 14 -12.08 -15.42 20.29
N ILE A 15 -13.08 -16.24 20.60
CA ILE A 15 -13.60 -16.44 21.95
C ILE A 15 -13.42 -17.90 22.28
N ASP A 16 -12.68 -18.20 23.33
CA ASP A 16 -12.33 -19.57 23.77
C ASP A 16 -11.72 -20.42 22.61
N GLY A 17 -10.90 -19.77 21.79
CA GLY A 17 -10.22 -20.39 20.65
C GLY A 17 -11.07 -20.53 19.37
N ASN A 18 -12.38 -20.20 19.42
CA ASN A 18 -13.29 -20.29 18.28
C ASN A 18 -13.56 -18.90 17.69
N VAL A 19 -13.77 -18.83 16.37
CA VAL A 19 -14.25 -17.63 15.67
C VAL A 19 -15.78 -17.68 15.65
N PRO A 20 -16.50 -16.84 16.42
CA PRO A 20 -17.95 -16.96 16.54
C PRO A 20 -18.75 -16.50 15.32
N PHE A 21 -18.18 -15.61 14.50
CA PHE A 21 -18.78 -15.05 13.29
C PHE A 21 -17.74 -15.02 12.18
N GLU A 22 -18.16 -15.20 10.93
CA GLU A 22 -17.24 -15.20 9.78
C GLU A 22 -16.45 -13.89 9.67
N GLU A 23 -17.09 -12.77 9.94
CA GLU A 23 -16.49 -11.43 9.90
C GLU A 23 -15.37 -11.26 10.94
N PHE A 24 -15.38 -12.04 12.02
CA PHE A 24 -14.34 -12.02 13.06
C PHE A 24 -13.02 -12.63 12.59
N ASN A 25 -12.96 -13.23 11.40
CA ASN A 25 -11.68 -13.63 10.80
C ASN A 25 -10.82 -12.41 10.41
N ALA A 26 -11.45 -11.26 10.08
CA ALA A 26 -10.76 -10.02 9.73
C ALA A 26 -11.68 -8.81 10.02
N TYR A 27 -12.07 -8.64 11.29
CA TYR A 27 -12.93 -7.52 11.68
C TYR A 27 -12.18 -6.22 11.54
N GLN A 28 -12.81 -5.25 10.86
CA GLN A 28 -12.21 -3.98 10.50
C GLN A 28 -12.51 -2.91 11.54
N PHE A 29 -11.45 -2.28 12.06
CA PHE A 29 -11.54 -1.10 12.91
C PHE A 29 -11.10 0.12 12.12
N ASN A 30 -12.00 1.07 11.94
CA ASN A 30 -11.70 2.31 11.24
C ASN A 30 -10.80 3.22 12.07
N TYR A 31 -10.06 4.11 11.39
CA TYR A 31 -9.30 5.16 12.06
C TYR A 31 -10.25 6.12 12.79
N ASP A 32 -9.88 6.47 14.01
CA ASP A 32 -10.49 7.57 14.75
C ASP A 32 -9.38 8.38 15.46
N GLY A 33 -9.49 9.70 15.45
CA GLY A 33 -8.56 10.60 16.13
C GLY A 33 -8.59 10.50 17.65
N ASP A 34 -9.74 10.08 18.20
CA ASP A 34 -9.97 10.00 19.62
C ASP A 34 -10.20 8.55 20.10
N TRP A 35 -10.01 8.34 21.41
CA TRP A 35 -10.39 7.10 22.06
C TRP A 35 -11.91 7.03 22.16
N ARG A 36 -12.51 6.01 21.56
CA ARG A 36 -13.93 5.74 21.69
C ARG A 36 -14.19 4.30 22.08
N MET A 37 -15.32 4.08 22.73
CA MET A 37 -15.87 2.75 22.98
C MET A 37 -16.75 2.39 21.79
N ASP A 38 -16.48 1.27 21.15
CA ASP A 38 -17.21 0.82 19.96
C ASP A 38 -17.85 -0.54 20.22
N THR A 39 -19.07 -0.74 19.69
CA THR A 39 -19.74 -2.02 19.73
C THR A 39 -19.44 -2.75 18.42
N LEU A 40 -19.02 -4.02 18.50
CA LEU A 40 -18.83 -4.83 17.31
C LEU A 40 -20.19 -5.11 16.65
N THR A 41 -20.37 -4.60 15.43
CA THR A 41 -21.62 -4.70 14.67
C THR A 41 -21.41 -5.38 13.33
N GLY A 42 -22.44 -6.03 12.84
CA GLY A 42 -22.48 -6.57 11.49
C GLY A 42 -22.65 -5.48 10.42
N LYS A 43 -22.65 -5.87 9.16
CA LYS A 43 -22.88 -4.96 8.02
C LYS A 43 -24.28 -4.31 8.04
N ASP A 44 -25.20 -4.93 8.73
CA ASP A 44 -26.56 -4.44 8.98
C ASP A 44 -26.68 -3.43 10.14
N GLY A 45 -25.55 -3.20 10.85
CA GLY A 45 -25.48 -2.32 12.01
C GLY A 45 -25.94 -2.98 13.32
N GLU A 46 -26.35 -4.26 13.28
CA GLU A 46 -26.76 -4.97 14.49
C GLU A 46 -25.56 -5.47 15.30
N PRO A 47 -25.59 -5.34 16.64
CA PRO A 47 -24.53 -5.84 17.51
C PRO A 47 -24.37 -7.36 17.44
N TYR A 48 -23.14 -7.84 17.36
CA TYR A 48 -22.86 -9.27 17.54
C TYR A 48 -23.15 -9.69 18.97
N LYS A 49 -23.94 -10.75 19.13
CA LYS A 49 -24.32 -11.31 20.43
C LYS A 49 -23.74 -12.70 20.56
N VAL A 50 -22.91 -12.91 21.56
CA VAL A 50 -22.32 -14.22 21.88
C VAL A 50 -22.90 -14.71 23.18
N TYR A 51 -23.42 -15.94 23.16
CA TYR A 51 -23.83 -16.61 24.38
C TYR A 51 -22.60 -17.22 25.06
N LEU A 52 -22.39 -16.88 26.34
CA LEU A 52 -21.32 -17.41 27.16
C LEU A 52 -21.90 -18.06 28.41
N GLU A 53 -21.45 -19.26 28.75
CA GLU A 53 -21.81 -19.91 30.01
C GLU A 53 -21.14 -19.20 31.19
N LYS A 54 -21.62 -19.48 32.41
CA LYS A 54 -20.99 -18.91 33.63
C LYS A 54 -19.57 -19.48 33.75
N GLY A 55 -18.56 -18.64 33.69
CA GLY A 55 -17.16 -19.05 33.84
C GLY A 55 -16.17 -17.98 33.46
N THR A 56 -14.93 -18.39 33.23
CA THR A 56 -13.86 -17.55 32.70
C THR A 56 -13.74 -17.82 31.22
N HIS A 57 -13.77 -16.78 30.41
CA HIS A 57 -13.65 -16.84 28.97
C HIS A 57 -12.44 -16.06 28.49
N THR A 58 -11.83 -16.51 27.40
CA THR A 58 -10.66 -15.88 26.80
C THR A 58 -11.06 -15.25 25.47
N ILE A 59 -10.94 -13.93 25.39
CA ILE A 59 -11.06 -13.18 24.12
C ILE A 59 -9.64 -12.90 23.61
N ARG A 60 -9.34 -13.30 22.39
CA ARG A 60 -8.05 -13.06 21.74
C ARG A 60 -8.26 -12.25 20.47
N MET A 61 -7.45 -11.20 20.31
CA MET A 61 -7.39 -10.38 19.10
C MET A 61 -6.02 -10.52 18.47
N GLU A 62 -5.97 -10.96 17.23
CA GLU A 62 -4.74 -11.13 16.46
C GLU A 62 -4.73 -10.17 15.28
N VAL A 63 -3.55 -9.61 14.97
CA VAL A 63 -3.35 -8.78 13.77
C VAL A 63 -3.48 -9.66 12.54
N VAL A 64 -4.31 -9.24 11.60
CA VAL A 64 -4.44 -9.86 10.28
C VAL A 64 -4.55 -8.78 9.21
N LEU A 65 -3.98 -9.01 8.05
CA LEU A 65 -4.01 -8.02 6.96
C LEU A 65 -5.37 -7.95 6.26
N GLY A 66 -6.15 -9.05 6.29
CA GLY A 66 -7.43 -9.12 5.58
C GLY A 66 -7.26 -8.79 4.08
N GLU A 67 -8.13 -7.95 3.53
CA GLU A 67 -8.04 -7.52 2.12
C GLU A 67 -6.79 -6.70 1.79
N PHE A 68 -6.12 -6.11 2.80
CA PHE A 68 -4.87 -5.37 2.59
C PHE A 68 -3.71 -6.24 2.11
N SER A 69 -3.72 -7.55 2.39
CA SER A 69 -2.68 -8.45 1.88
C SER A 69 -2.55 -8.36 0.37
N LYS A 70 -3.68 -8.37 -0.35
CA LYS A 70 -3.71 -8.28 -1.82
C LYS A 70 -3.17 -6.94 -2.34
N ILE A 71 -3.36 -5.86 -1.58
CA ILE A 71 -2.85 -4.55 -1.94
C ILE A 71 -1.33 -4.52 -1.73
N ILE A 72 -0.86 -5.05 -0.61
CA ILE A 72 0.58 -5.16 -0.31
C ILE A 72 1.29 -5.96 -1.40
N ASP A 73 0.78 -7.15 -1.74
CA ASP A 73 1.34 -7.99 -2.79
C ASP A 73 1.45 -7.23 -4.12
N ARG A 74 0.40 -6.49 -4.51
CA ARG A 74 0.41 -5.68 -5.74
C ARG A 74 1.41 -4.53 -5.70
N VAL A 75 1.62 -3.88 -4.55
CA VAL A 75 2.63 -2.83 -4.40
C VAL A 75 4.03 -3.43 -4.45
N GLU A 76 4.25 -4.59 -3.84
CA GLU A 76 5.53 -5.31 -3.90
C GLU A 76 5.88 -5.70 -5.34
N ASP A 77 4.92 -6.20 -6.12
CA ASP A 77 5.10 -6.48 -7.55
C ASP A 77 5.52 -5.21 -8.32
N VAL A 78 4.84 -4.09 -8.07
CA VAL A 78 5.21 -2.80 -8.68
C VAL A 78 6.63 -2.39 -8.29
N ILE A 79 7.02 -2.53 -7.03
CA ILE A 79 8.39 -2.23 -6.56
C ILE A 79 9.43 -3.08 -7.30
N GLN A 80 9.16 -4.36 -7.53
CA GLN A 80 10.06 -5.25 -8.27
C GLN A 80 10.23 -4.79 -9.73
N GLU A 81 9.12 -4.43 -10.39
CA GLU A 81 9.13 -3.93 -11.77
C GLU A 81 9.86 -2.57 -11.87
N LEU A 82 9.62 -1.65 -10.93
CA LEU A 82 10.34 -0.37 -10.83
C LEU A 82 11.85 -0.56 -10.67
N ASN A 83 12.25 -1.49 -9.81
CA ASN A 83 13.67 -1.84 -9.63
C ASN A 83 14.26 -2.47 -10.89
N ALA A 84 13.48 -3.21 -11.67
CA ALA A 84 13.95 -3.76 -12.94
C ALA A 84 14.23 -2.64 -13.95
N ILE A 85 13.35 -1.64 -14.05
CA ILE A 85 13.56 -0.46 -14.89
C ILE A 85 14.77 0.34 -14.40
N TYR A 86 14.88 0.60 -13.10
CA TYR A 86 16.05 1.26 -12.51
C TYR A 86 17.36 0.60 -12.93
N ARG A 87 17.44 -0.74 -12.84
CA ARG A 87 18.64 -1.50 -13.26
C ARG A 87 18.93 -1.39 -14.76
N LYS A 88 17.89 -1.32 -15.63
CA LYS A 88 18.06 -1.08 -17.06
C LYS A 88 18.69 0.30 -17.31
N VAL A 89 18.16 1.33 -16.65
CA VAL A 89 18.61 2.71 -16.80
C VAL A 89 20.05 2.88 -16.34
N ILE A 90 20.40 2.42 -15.12
CA ILE A 90 21.77 2.61 -14.58
C ILE A 90 22.87 1.86 -15.36
N ARG A 91 22.50 0.85 -16.14
CA ARG A 91 23.48 0.19 -17.04
C ARG A 91 23.94 1.11 -18.17
N ILE A 92 23.12 2.11 -18.53
CA ILE A 92 23.43 3.07 -19.60
C ILE A 92 23.97 4.35 -19.01
N THR A 93 23.31 4.87 -17.98
CA THR A 93 23.61 6.19 -17.42
C THR A 93 24.68 6.16 -16.30
N GLY A 94 24.92 5.00 -15.70
CA GLY A 94 25.59 4.90 -14.41
C GLY A 94 24.66 5.29 -13.26
N VAL A 95 25.14 5.13 -12.03
CA VAL A 95 24.38 5.44 -10.80
C VAL A 95 24.32 6.93 -10.48
N ALA A 96 25.18 7.74 -11.08
CA ALA A 96 25.23 9.19 -10.95
C ALA A 96 25.32 9.80 -12.37
N PRO A 97 24.20 9.89 -13.09
CA PRO A 97 24.20 10.40 -14.45
C PRO A 97 24.55 11.89 -14.51
N ASP A 98 25.22 12.29 -15.59
CA ASP A 98 25.36 13.70 -15.93
C ASP A 98 24.01 14.20 -16.52
N GLY A 99 23.37 15.12 -15.82
CA GLY A 99 22.06 15.65 -16.22
C GLY A 99 22.06 16.49 -17.51
N TYR A 100 23.26 16.84 -18.03
CA TYR A 100 23.43 17.58 -19.30
C TYR A 100 23.77 16.65 -20.49
N ARG A 101 24.08 15.39 -20.22
CA ARG A 101 24.38 14.40 -21.26
C ARG A 101 23.09 13.79 -21.78
N ASP A 102 22.98 13.74 -23.09
CA ASP A 102 21.98 12.93 -23.76
C ASP A 102 22.42 11.45 -23.78
N TYR A 103 21.58 10.58 -23.19
CA TYR A 103 21.86 9.14 -23.11
C TYR A 103 21.07 8.34 -24.13
N GLU A 104 20.22 9.03 -24.93
CA GLU A 104 19.34 8.40 -25.93
C GLU A 104 18.50 7.24 -25.33
N LEU A 105 17.97 7.43 -24.13
CA LEU A 105 17.28 6.38 -23.38
C LEU A 105 16.04 5.86 -24.12
N ALA A 106 15.32 6.74 -24.81
CA ALA A 106 14.14 6.35 -25.57
C ALA A 106 14.48 5.38 -26.71
N SER A 107 15.64 5.56 -27.36
CA SER A 107 16.12 4.68 -28.44
C SER A 107 16.84 3.44 -27.91
N THR A 108 17.61 3.59 -26.82
CA THR A 108 18.44 2.51 -26.24
C THR A 108 17.58 1.52 -25.41
N LEU A 109 16.50 2.00 -24.82
CA LEU A 109 15.53 1.19 -24.05
C LEU A 109 14.13 1.30 -24.65
N PRO A 110 13.93 0.80 -25.88
CA PRO A 110 12.62 0.88 -26.52
C PRO A 110 11.57 0.14 -25.71
N GLY A 111 10.42 0.79 -25.52
CA GLY A 111 9.31 0.25 -24.75
C GLY A 111 9.27 0.68 -23.29
N THR A 112 10.34 1.26 -22.72
CA THR A 112 10.36 1.72 -21.31
C THR A 112 9.25 2.72 -21.00
N GLY A 113 8.94 3.65 -21.92
CA GLY A 113 7.80 4.55 -21.74
C GLY A 113 6.46 3.82 -21.59
N LYS A 114 6.25 2.72 -22.32
CA LYS A 114 5.04 1.88 -22.15
C LYS A 114 5.04 1.12 -20.84
N GLU A 115 6.18 0.56 -20.42
CA GLU A 115 6.32 -0.12 -19.12
C GLU A 115 5.98 0.86 -17.98
N LEU A 116 6.50 2.10 -18.03
CA LEU A 116 6.23 3.14 -17.04
C LEU A 116 4.74 3.54 -17.00
N ALA A 117 4.12 3.74 -18.16
CA ALA A 117 2.70 4.04 -18.26
C ALA A 117 1.82 2.90 -17.71
N GLU A 118 2.23 1.64 -17.88
CA GLU A 118 1.54 0.49 -17.31
C GLU A 118 1.65 0.47 -15.79
N LEU A 119 2.83 0.73 -15.24
CA LEU A 119 3.06 0.83 -13.79
C LEU A 119 2.26 1.99 -13.17
N SER A 120 2.18 3.14 -13.84
CA SER A 120 1.32 4.26 -13.41
C SER A 120 -0.14 3.82 -13.31
N ARG A 121 -0.66 3.09 -14.30
CA ARG A 121 -2.04 2.55 -14.27
C ARG A 121 -2.24 1.53 -13.16
N LYS A 122 -1.24 0.66 -12.89
CA LYS A 122 -1.30 -0.28 -11.74
C LYS A 122 -1.40 0.48 -10.42
N LEU A 123 -0.56 1.51 -10.21
CA LEU A 123 -0.62 2.36 -9.01
C LEU A 123 -1.95 3.11 -8.89
N THR A 124 -2.49 3.65 -9.98
CA THR A 124 -3.80 4.29 -9.99
C THR A 124 -4.88 3.32 -9.50
N SER A 125 -4.92 2.10 -10.02
CA SER A 125 -5.88 1.07 -9.57
C SER A 125 -5.71 0.70 -8.09
N ILE A 126 -4.47 0.68 -7.57
CA ILE A 126 -4.19 0.43 -6.15
C ILE A 126 -4.72 1.60 -5.30
N ILE A 127 -4.44 2.84 -5.71
CA ILE A 127 -4.90 4.06 -5.02
C ILE A 127 -6.44 4.09 -4.97
N ASP A 128 -7.12 3.78 -6.07
CA ASP A 128 -8.58 3.76 -6.12
C ASP A 128 -9.16 2.67 -5.21
N THR A 129 -8.51 1.50 -5.15
CA THR A 129 -8.89 0.43 -4.22
C THR A 129 -8.75 0.89 -2.76
N LEU A 130 -7.62 1.53 -2.40
CA LEU A 130 -7.38 2.06 -1.05
C LEU A 130 -8.42 3.11 -0.66
N LYS A 131 -8.75 4.04 -1.57
CA LYS A 131 -9.80 5.06 -1.34
C LYS A 131 -11.16 4.44 -1.07
N GLY A 132 -11.50 3.38 -1.81
CA GLY A 132 -12.75 2.65 -1.63
C GLY A 132 -12.84 1.95 -0.27
N MET A 133 -11.70 1.48 0.27
CA MET A 133 -11.65 0.78 1.56
C MET A 133 -11.62 1.73 2.75
N ALA A 134 -10.89 2.84 2.63
CA ALA A 134 -10.61 3.75 3.74
C ALA A 134 -11.68 4.84 3.92
N GLY A 135 -12.48 5.11 2.90
CA GLY A 135 -13.51 6.17 2.91
C GLY A 135 -12.98 7.60 2.97
N VAL A 136 -11.68 7.80 3.23
CA VAL A 136 -11.02 9.12 3.32
C VAL A 136 -9.61 9.02 2.75
N SER A 137 -9.22 9.96 1.90
CA SER A 137 -7.83 10.12 1.43
C SER A 137 -6.93 10.50 2.61
N GLY A 138 -5.94 9.67 2.90
CA GLY A 138 -4.97 9.91 3.97
C GLY A 138 -3.56 10.22 3.45
N GLU A 139 -2.65 10.59 4.35
CA GLU A 139 -1.22 10.76 4.01
C GLU A 139 -0.60 9.46 3.46
N SER A 140 -1.15 8.32 3.82
CA SER A 140 -0.70 6.99 3.38
C SER A 140 -0.72 6.82 1.87
N GLU A 141 -1.64 7.47 1.15
CA GLU A 141 -1.72 7.38 -0.31
C GLU A 141 -0.70 8.28 -1.02
N ARG A 142 -0.17 9.30 -0.34
CA ARG A 142 0.71 10.31 -0.94
C ARG A 142 1.94 9.69 -1.58
N VAL A 143 2.53 8.68 -0.96
CA VAL A 143 3.70 7.97 -1.50
C VAL A 143 3.39 7.30 -2.83
N LEU A 144 2.24 6.62 -2.91
CA LEU A 144 1.77 5.97 -4.13
C LEU A 144 1.47 7.00 -5.23
N ILE A 145 0.81 8.12 -4.88
CA ILE A 145 0.48 9.21 -5.79
C ILE A 145 1.77 9.85 -6.32
N THR A 146 2.74 10.16 -5.45
CA THR A 146 4.03 10.74 -5.87
C THR A 146 4.76 9.85 -6.87
N MET A 147 4.80 8.54 -6.63
CA MET A 147 5.42 7.61 -7.57
C MET A 147 4.65 7.53 -8.89
N ARG A 148 3.31 7.45 -8.83
CA ARG A 148 2.47 7.45 -10.05
C ARG A 148 2.72 8.69 -10.90
N ASP A 149 2.73 9.88 -10.31
CA ASP A 149 2.92 11.14 -11.03
C ASP A 149 4.31 11.20 -11.69
N GLN A 150 5.34 10.70 -10.98
CA GLN A 150 6.68 10.59 -11.57
C GLN A 150 6.71 9.60 -12.75
N LEU A 151 5.98 8.49 -12.66
CA LEU A 151 5.89 7.52 -13.76
C LEU A 151 5.17 8.11 -14.97
N ASP A 152 4.12 8.90 -14.76
CA ASP A 152 3.41 9.58 -15.85
C ASP A 152 4.33 10.56 -16.58
N GLU A 153 5.11 11.36 -15.86
CA GLU A 153 6.10 12.26 -16.46
C GLU A 153 7.16 11.50 -17.27
N LEU A 154 7.73 10.44 -16.69
CA LEU A 154 8.78 9.66 -17.31
C LEU A 154 8.28 8.81 -18.49
N SER A 155 7.01 8.42 -18.48
CA SER A 155 6.41 7.67 -19.60
C SER A 155 6.34 8.49 -20.89
N GLY A 156 6.14 9.79 -20.74
CA GLY A 156 6.13 10.74 -21.86
C GLY A 156 7.51 11.18 -22.32
N ASP A 157 8.49 11.18 -21.43
CA ASP A 157 9.86 11.61 -21.70
C ASP A 157 10.88 10.79 -20.91
N PRO A 158 11.29 9.60 -21.40
CA PRO A 158 12.28 8.75 -20.73
C PRO A 158 13.67 9.38 -20.56
N GLU A 159 14.04 10.39 -21.36
CA GLU A 159 15.33 11.07 -21.25
C GLU A 159 15.47 11.81 -19.90
N ARG A 160 14.36 12.19 -19.29
CA ARG A 160 14.35 12.82 -17.96
C ARG A 160 14.93 11.94 -16.85
N PHE A 161 15.06 10.62 -17.05
CA PHE A 161 15.67 9.75 -16.04
C PHE A 161 17.05 10.25 -15.61
N SER A 162 17.87 10.78 -16.53
CA SER A 162 19.18 11.33 -16.19
C SER A 162 19.13 12.44 -15.14
N LYS A 163 18.01 13.17 -15.04
CA LYS A 163 17.82 14.29 -14.11
C LYS A 163 17.12 13.89 -12.81
N VAL A 164 16.33 12.80 -12.83
CA VAL A 164 15.46 12.43 -11.70
C VAL A 164 15.76 11.04 -11.13
N LEU A 165 16.90 10.44 -11.49
CA LEU A 165 17.25 9.08 -11.07
C LEU A 165 17.29 8.91 -9.54
N ASP A 166 17.80 9.91 -8.82
CA ASP A 166 17.87 9.88 -7.35
C ASP A 166 16.48 9.97 -6.72
N SER A 167 15.61 10.84 -7.24
CA SER A 167 14.22 10.93 -6.76
C SER A 167 13.43 9.67 -7.09
N TYR A 168 13.65 9.07 -8.26
CA TYR A 168 13.04 7.80 -8.64
C TYR A 168 13.42 6.67 -7.66
N LYS A 169 14.71 6.54 -7.36
CA LYS A 169 15.22 5.59 -6.36
C LYS A 169 14.62 5.86 -4.96
N SER A 170 14.57 7.13 -4.56
CA SER A 170 14.01 7.54 -3.27
C SER A 170 12.53 7.20 -3.16
N ASN A 171 11.76 7.40 -4.23
CA ASN A 171 10.34 7.05 -4.27
C ASN A 171 10.11 5.53 -4.20
N ILE A 172 10.95 4.72 -4.84
CA ILE A 172 10.91 3.25 -4.65
C ILE A 172 11.15 2.87 -3.18
N SER A 173 12.15 3.49 -2.54
CA SER A 173 12.43 3.24 -1.12
C SER A 173 11.26 3.66 -0.22
N ALA A 174 10.60 4.77 -0.53
CA ALA A 174 9.41 5.22 0.18
C ALA A 174 8.24 4.23 0.05
N LEU A 175 8.03 3.63 -1.13
CA LEU A 175 7.05 2.55 -1.32
C LEU A 175 7.37 1.34 -0.44
N GLY A 176 8.64 0.92 -0.37
CA GLY A 176 9.08 -0.18 0.50
C GLY A 176 8.83 0.12 1.98
N THR A 177 9.09 1.34 2.42
CA THR A 177 8.79 1.79 3.78
C THR A 177 7.28 1.78 4.05
N TRP A 178 6.47 2.23 3.08
CA TRP A 178 5.02 2.19 3.17
C TRP A 178 4.50 0.75 3.34
N VAL A 179 4.97 -0.20 2.53
CA VAL A 179 4.66 -1.64 2.66
C VAL A 179 4.98 -2.14 4.06
N GLY A 180 6.17 -1.85 4.58
CA GLY A 180 6.58 -2.24 5.93
C GLY A 180 5.65 -1.70 7.01
N ASN A 181 5.29 -0.41 6.93
CA ASN A 181 4.40 0.23 7.90
C ASN A 181 2.99 -0.35 7.88
N VAL A 182 2.43 -0.58 6.67
CA VAL A 182 1.08 -1.16 6.54
C VAL A 182 1.04 -2.61 7.01
N SER A 183 2.10 -3.38 6.79
CA SER A 183 2.18 -4.79 7.18
C SER A 183 2.19 -5.00 8.70
N VAL A 184 2.76 -4.07 9.46
CA VAL A 184 2.87 -4.18 10.93
C VAL A 184 1.53 -3.91 11.62
N GLN A 185 0.67 -3.07 11.07
CA GLN A 185 -0.62 -2.65 11.67
C GLN A 185 -0.52 -2.41 13.19
N PRO A 186 0.22 -1.40 13.66
CA PRO A 186 0.45 -1.18 15.08
C PRO A 186 -0.86 -1.04 15.86
N LEU A 187 -0.82 -1.50 17.13
CA LEU A 187 -1.94 -1.42 18.08
C LEU A 187 -2.15 0.00 18.58
#